data_14190e9be0ba122e04017909292fca64
#
_entry.id   14190e9be0ba122e04017909292fca64
#
_cell.length_a   1.000
_cell.length_b   1.000
_cell.length_c   1.000
_cell.angle_alpha   90.00
_cell.angle_beta   90.00
_cell.angle_gamma   90.00
#
_symmetry.space_group_name_H-M   'P 1'
#
loop_
_entity.id
_entity.type
_entity.pdbx_description
1 polymer ?
#
loop_
_entity_poly.entity_id
_entity_poly.type
_entity_poly.pdbx_seq_one_letter_code
_entity_poly.pdbx_strand_id
1 'polypeptide(L)'
;ISTQKRNEITFKLFESEVDELITYAKDRNSYFLAISAPINLDVPPKSSCPGSFDESFRTKLDNVIELIKKKDYKLAYSISKELALINNSNARSHFIHGKIAKKLGKDQEALKHLELAAAFDCDNWRSSPVYNSILKKTADKHDAAFFDLHALLQDNASKGVVFMDDIYPQNLYLEKTANTIADRIKKLLKL
;
A
#
# COMPACT_ATOMS: atom_id res chain seq x y z
N ILE A 1 20.26 -1.13 -16.61
CA ILE A 1 19.23 -0.15 -16.21
C ILE A 1 19.09 -0.22 -14.70
N SER A 2 19.19 0.93 -14.00
CA SER A 2 18.99 0.96 -12.54
C SER A 2 17.55 0.55 -12.17
N THR A 3 17.37 -0.02 -10.98
CA THR A 3 16.03 -0.40 -10.45
C THR A 3 15.07 0.80 -10.47
N GLN A 4 15.55 1.98 -10.09
CA GLN A 4 14.76 3.21 -10.14
C GLN A 4 14.25 3.53 -11.54
N LYS A 5 15.09 3.47 -12.56
CA LYS A 5 14.70 3.74 -13.95
C LYS A 5 13.74 2.68 -14.48
N ARG A 6 13.92 1.42 -14.08
CA ARG A 6 13.01 0.32 -14.44
C ARG A 6 11.61 0.58 -13.84
N ASN A 7 11.54 0.93 -12.55
CA ASN A 7 10.27 1.23 -11.89
C ASN A 7 9.56 2.43 -12.52
N GLU A 8 10.30 3.49 -12.85
CA GLU A 8 9.74 4.65 -13.55
C GLU A 8 9.11 4.28 -14.90
N ILE A 9 9.80 3.46 -15.70
CA ILE A 9 9.29 2.97 -16.98
C ILE A 9 8.02 2.13 -16.75
N THR A 10 8.04 1.22 -15.78
CA THR A 10 6.90 0.34 -15.48
C THR A 10 5.68 1.16 -15.02
N PHE A 11 5.87 2.17 -14.20
CA PHE A 11 4.77 3.04 -13.75
C PHE A 11 4.17 3.86 -14.90
N LYS A 12 5.01 4.41 -15.79
CA LYS A 12 4.53 5.13 -16.98
C LYS A 12 3.80 4.20 -17.95
N LEU A 13 4.29 2.99 -18.15
CA LEU A 13 3.61 1.99 -18.97
C LEU A 13 2.24 1.63 -18.40
N PHE A 14 2.16 1.36 -17.10
CA PHE A 14 0.90 1.07 -16.43
C PHE A 14 -0.10 2.25 -16.55
N GLU A 15 0.37 3.50 -16.34
CA GLU A 15 -0.46 4.71 -16.52
C GLU A 15 -1.02 4.79 -17.96
N SER A 16 -0.16 4.55 -18.98
CA SER A 16 -0.55 4.56 -20.39
C SER A 16 -1.57 3.48 -20.72
N GLU A 17 -1.35 2.26 -20.24
CA GLU A 17 -2.28 1.13 -20.48
C GLU A 17 -3.66 1.39 -19.85
N VAL A 18 -3.70 1.94 -18.65
CA VAL A 18 -4.98 2.32 -18.00
C VAL A 18 -5.67 3.44 -18.76
N ASP A 19 -4.92 4.44 -19.21
CA ASP A 19 -5.42 5.58 -20.01
C ASP A 19 -6.06 5.07 -21.33
N GLU A 20 -5.40 4.18 -22.04
CA GLU A 20 -5.88 3.53 -23.25
C GLU A 20 -7.15 2.71 -23.01
N LEU A 21 -7.19 1.92 -21.94
CA LEU A 21 -8.37 1.11 -21.58
C LEU A 21 -9.60 1.98 -21.28
N ILE A 22 -9.43 3.06 -20.54
CA ILE A 22 -10.53 3.99 -20.25
C ILE A 22 -11.01 4.67 -21.53
N THR A 23 -10.09 5.14 -22.39
CA THR A 23 -10.42 5.75 -23.67
C THR A 23 -11.18 4.76 -24.56
N TYR A 24 -10.69 3.53 -24.66
CA TYR A 24 -11.34 2.47 -25.44
C TYR A 24 -12.78 2.16 -24.96
N ALA A 25 -13.00 2.17 -23.64
CA ALA A 25 -14.34 1.97 -23.09
C ALA A 25 -15.26 3.16 -23.44
N LYS A 26 -14.78 4.38 -23.32
CA LYS A 26 -15.55 5.60 -23.68
C LYS A 26 -15.95 5.63 -25.13
N ASP A 27 -15.04 5.33 -26.05
CA ASP A 27 -15.29 5.30 -27.49
C ASP A 27 -16.38 4.31 -27.89
N ARG A 28 -16.67 3.32 -27.02
CA ARG A 28 -17.72 2.32 -27.18
C ARG A 28 -18.96 2.54 -26.34
N ASN A 29 -19.08 3.73 -25.74
CA ASN A 29 -20.16 4.04 -24.80
C ASN A 29 -20.30 3.00 -23.67
N SER A 30 -19.16 2.45 -23.24
CA SER A 30 -19.09 1.48 -22.15
C SER A 30 -18.66 2.14 -20.84
N TYR A 31 -19.16 1.63 -19.73
CA TYR A 31 -18.73 2.09 -18.42
C TYR A 31 -17.38 1.46 -18.06
N PHE A 32 -16.54 2.25 -17.41
CA PHE A 32 -15.29 1.79 -16.83
C PHE A 32 -15.32 2.00 -15.32
N LEU A 33 -15.05 0.96 -14.56
CA LEU A 33 -14.89 1.01 -13.12
C LEU A 33 -13.49 0.56 -12.75
N ALA A 34 -12.67 1.49 -12.29
CA ALA A 34 -11.35 1.20 -11.73
C ALA A 34 -11.49 0.73 -10.28
N ILE A 35 -10.80 -0.36 -9.91
CA ILE A 35 -10.83 -0.90 -8.54
C ILE A 35 -9.39 -1.03 -8.06
N SER A 36 -9.08 -0.40 -6.89
CA SER A 36 -7.75 -0.53 -6.29
C SER A 36 -7.48 -1.95 -5.82
N ALA A 37 -6.25 -2.42 -6.02
CA ALA A 37 -5.83 -3.73 -5.52
C ALA A 37 -5.69 -3.71 -4.00
N PRO A 38 -6.18 -4.73 -3.27
CA PRO A 38 -5.95 -4.85 -1.84
C PRO A 38 -4.48 -5.12 -1.54
N ILE A 39 -3.98 -4.54 -0.45
CA ILE A 39 -2.59 -4.70 -0.01
C ILE A 39 -2.57 -5.08 1.45
N ASN A 40 -1.94 -6.21 1.77
CA ASN A 40 -1.71 -6.60 3.15
C ASN A 40 -0.54 -5.80 3.74
N LEU A 41 -0.86 -4.79 4.54
CA LEU A 41 0.13 -3.93 5.18
C LEU A 41 0.77 -4.54 6.44
N ASP A 42 0.26 -5.66 6.93
CA ASP A 42 0.83 -6.36 8.09
C ASP A 42 2.03 -7.24 7.72
N VAL A 43 2.25 -7.48 6.42
CA VAL A 43 3.38 -8.27 5.92
C VAL A 43 4.61 -7.39 5.72
N PRO A 44 5.79 -7.81 6.23
CA PRO A 44 7.00 -7.04 6.08
C PRO A 44 7.46 -6.97 4.61
N PRO A 45 8.13 -5.87 4.20
CA PRO A 45 8.75 -5.79 2.88
C PRO A 45 9.87 -6.82 2.76
N LYS A 46 10.00 -7.43 1.57
CA LYS A 46 11.06 -8.41 1.27
C LYS A 46 12.39 -7.73 1.01
N SER A 47 12.37 -6.57 0.38
CA SER A 47 13.58 -5.80 0.09
C SER A 47 13.34 -4.30 0.24
N SER A 48 14.42 -3.52 0.33
CA SER A 48 14.36 -2.06 0.37
C SER A 48 15.18 -1.48 -0.77
N CYS A 49 14.66 -0.49 -1.47
CA CYS A 49 15.34 0.24 -2.52
C CYS A 49 15.61 1.69 -2.10
N PRO A 50 16.77 2.24 -2.39
CA PRO A 50 18.05 1.60 -2.71
C PRO A 50 18.66 0.89 -1.50
N GLY A 51 19.38 -0.20 -1.75
CA GLY A 51 19.69 -1.24 -0.77
C GLY A 51 20.99 -1.12 0.03
N SER A 52 21.69 0.00 0.08
CA SER A 52 22.89 0.09 0.92
C SER A 52 22.67 1.06 2.08
N PHE A 53 22.74 0.53 3.28
CA PHE A 53 22.75 1.33 4.51
C PHE A 53 24.12 1.22 5.14
N ASP A 54 24.60 2.33 5.72
CA ASP A 54 25.79 2.30 6.53
C ASP A 54 25.58 1.45 7.80
N GLU A 55 26.67 1.07 8.42
CA GLU A 55 26.67 0.23 9.62
C GLU A 55 25.96 0.92 10.81
N SER A 56 26.04 2.23 10.90
CA SER A 56 25.37 3.02 11.92
C SER A 56 23.83 2.88 11.81
N PHE A 57 23.29 2.93 10.59
CA PHE A 57 21.86 2.74 10.37
C PHE A 57 21.41 1.31 10.76
N ARG A 58 22.20 0.29 10.39
CA ARG A 58 21.91 -1.12 10.75
C ARG A 58 21.90 -1.29 12.27
N THR A 59 22.92 -0.78 12.96
CA THR A 59 23.03 -0.86 14.42
C THR A 59 21.84 -0.18 15.10
N LYS A 60 21.43 0.99 14.64
CA LYS A 60 20.23 1.67 15.18
C LYS A 60 18.96 0.85 14.94
N LEU A 61 18.81 0.24 13.76
CA LEU A 61 17.65 -0.60 13.42
C LEU A 61 17.59 -1.84 14.30
N ASP A 62 18.71 -2.49 14.54
CA ASP A 62 18.81 -3.67 15.42
C ASP A 62 18.49 -3.29 16.88
N ASN A 63 18.94 -2.11 17.33
CA ASN A 63 18.56 -1.58 18.64
C ASN A 63 17.04 -1.39 18.77
N VAL A 64 16.38 -0.86 17.73
CA VAL A 64 14.90 -0.74 17.72
C VAL A 64 14.24 -2.11 17.85
N ILE A 65 14.75 -3.13 17.14
CA ILE A 65 14.22 -4.50 17.21
C ILE A 65 14.36 -5.05 18.64
N GLU A 66 15.50 -4.84 19.30
CA GLU A 66 15.70 -5.27 20.69
C GLU A 66 14.76 -4.55 21.67
N LEU A 67 14.51 -3.26 21.47
CA LEU A 67 13.55 -2.49 22.27
C LEU A 67 12.11 -3.02 22.09
N ILE A 68 11.74 -3.41 20.88
CA ILE A 68 10.44 -4.06 20.62
C ILE A 68 10.32 -5.38 21.38
N LYS A 69 11.36 -6.22 21.38
CA LYS A 69 11.39 -7.46 22.14
C LYS A 69 11.22 -7.22 23.66
N LYS A 70 11.82 -6.14 24.16
CA LYS A 70 11.68 -5.69 25.57
C LYS A 70 10.35 -4.97 25.84
N LYS A 71 9.49 -4.77 24.83
CA LYS A 71 8.23 -4.02 24.91
C LYS A 71 8.40 -2.54 25.27
N ASP A 72 9.59 -1.97 25.12
CA ASP A 72 9.81 -0.53 25.28
C ASP A 72 9.45 0.21 23.99
N TYR A 73 8.14 0.25 23.71
CA TYR A 73 7.62 0.85 22.49
C TYR A 73 7.81 2.38 22.44
N LYS A 74 7.93 3.07 23.60
CA LYS A 74 8.12 4.54 23.61
C LYS A 74 9.51 4.91 23.09
N LEU A 75 10.55 4.26 23.60
CA LEU A 75 11.91 4.50 23.14
C LEU A 75 12.10 3.98 21.71
N ALA A 76 11.59 2.79 21.40
CA ALA A 76 11.60 2.23 20.04
C ALA A 76 10.95 3.19 19.02
N TYR A 77 9.84 3.83 19.39
CA TYR A 77 9.15 4.81 18.54
C TYR A 77 10.03 6.04 18.22
N SER A 78 10.69 6.62 19.23
CA SER A 78 11.54 7.77 19.01
C SER A 78 12.68 7.48 18.03
N ILE A 79 13.37 6.35 18.22
CA ILE A 79 14.51 5.98 17.37
C ILE A 79 14.03 5.57 15.97
N SER A 80 12.94 4.79 15.86
CA SER A 80 12.43 4.36 14.56
C SER A 80 11.90 5.52 13.71
N LYS A 81 11.32 6.55 14.34
CA LYS A 81 10.91 7.79 13.68
C LYS A 81 12.10 8.52 13.06
N GLU A 82 13.20 8.66 13.80
CA GLU A 82 14.44 9.24 13.28
C GLU A 82 14.96 8.42 12.08
N LEU A 83 15.00 7.10 12.17
CA LEU A 83 15.45 6.22 11.09
C LEU A 83 14.60 6.36 9.82
N ALA A 84 13.28 6.47 9.96
CA ALA A 84 12.36 6.65 8.84
C ALA A 84 12.52 8.05 8.18
N LEU A 85 12.99 9.07 8.92
CA LEU A 85 13.29 10.40 8.39
C LEU A 85 14.64 10.47 7.70
N ILE A 86 15.68 9.86 8.28
CA ILE A 86 17.04 9.84 7.71
C ILE A 86 17.07 9.11 6.37
N ASN A 87 16.35 8.02 6.27
CA ASN A 87 16.24 7.24 5.03
C ASN A 87 14.77 7.04 4.67
N ASN A 88 14.19 8.07 4.08
CA ASN A 88 12.77 8.15 3.75
C ASN A 88 12.30 7.22 2.62
N SER A 89 13.20 6.45 2.00
CA SER A 89 12.90 5.43 1.00
C SER A 89 13.18 4.00 1.48
N ASN A 90 13.50 3.83 2.77
CA ASN A 90 13.76 2.51 3.32
C ASN A 90 12.47 1.80 3.74
N ALA A 91 12.06 0.78 2.99
CA ALA A 91 10.85 0.02 3.26
C ALA A 91 10.83 -0.59 4.68
N ARG A 92 11.97 -1.14 5.14
CA ARG A 92 12.05 -1.83 6.44
C ARG A 92 11.92 -0.86 7.61
N SER A 93 12.54 0.33 7.55
CA SER A 93 12.42 1.34 8.60
C SER A 93 10.98 1.87 8.71
N HIS A 94 10.33 2.12 7.57
CA HIS A 94 8.92 2.50 7.54
C HIS A 94 8.03 1.39 8.11
N PHE A 95 8.25 0.13 7.75
CA PHE A 95 7.47 -0.98 8.29
C PHE A 95 7.58 -1.06 9.80
N ILE A 96 8.82 -1.06 10.34
CA ILE A 96 9.07 -1.16 11.78
C ILE A 96 8.43 0.04 12.51
N HIS A 97 8.62 1.26 12.01
CA HIS A 97 8.02 2.45 12.60
C HIS A 97 6.48 2.38 12.58
N GLY A 98 5.89 1.99 11.45
CA GLY A 98 4.44 1.81 11.33
C GLY A 98 3.89 0.78 12.32
N LYS A 99 4.56 -0.36 12.50
CA LYS A 99 4.16 -1.39 13.48
C LYS A 99 4.24 -0.87 14.92
N ILE A 100 5.26 -0.08 15.26
CA ILE A 100 5.38 0.54 16.58
C ILE A 100 4.30 1.60 16.79
N ALA A 101 4.04 2.46 15.80
CA ALA A 101 2.98 3.46 15.85
C ALA A 101 1.61 2.80 16.07
N LYS A 102 1.31 1.69 15.36
CA LYS A 102 0.09 0.89 15.57
C LYS A 102 -0.03 0.38 17.00
N LYS A 103 1.07 -0.11 17.60
CA LYS A 103 1.09 -0.55 19.02
C LYS A 103 0.84 0.58 20.01
N LEU A 104 1.15 1.81 19.64
CA LEU A 104 0.92 3.01 20.47
C LEU A 104 -0.43 3.69 20.18
N GLY A 105 -1.31 3.09 19.35
CA GLY A 105 -2.61 3.67 19.00
C GLY A 105 -2.55 4.87 18.07
N LYS A 106 -1.42 5.06 17.35
CA LYS A 106 -1.24 6.15 16.37
C LYS A 106 -1.62 5.67 14.97
N ASP A 107 -2.90 5.35 14.77
CA ASP A 107 -3.37 4.59 13.62
C ASP A 107 -3.13 5.29 12.27
N GLN A 108 -3.33 6.61 12.18
CA GLN A 108 -3.06 7.36 10.95
C GLN A 108 -1.57 7.37 10.56
N GLU A 109 -0.70 7.57 11.55
CA GLU A 109 0.74 7.52 11.34
C GLU A 109 1.20 6.11 10.98
N ALA A 110 0.64 5.10 11.65
CA ALA A 110 0.89 3.70 11.35
C ALA A 110 0.52 3.36 9.90
N LEU A 111 -0.69 3.70 9.47
CA LEU A 111 -1.17 3.46 8.11
C LEU A 111 -0.23 4.11 7.08
N LYS A 112 0.06 5.40 7.25
CA LYS A 112 0.98 6.13 6.36
C LYS A 112 2.33 5.43 6.20
N HIS A 113 2.95 5.01 7.31
CA HIS A 113 4.27 4.38 7.27
C HIS A 113 4.23 2.95 6.74
N LEU A 114 3.17 2.19 6.98
CA LEU A 114 2.99 0.86 6.41
C LEU A 114 2.74 0.92 4.90
N GLU A 115 2.01 1.92 4.40
CA GLU A 115 1.86 2.18 2.96
C GLU A 115 3.20 2.57 2.31
N LEU A 116 4.00 3.44 2.95
CA LEU A 116 5.34 3.76 2.48
C LEU A 116 6.25 2.52 2.45
N ALA A 117 6.15 1.64 3.44
CA ALA A 117 6.89 0.38 3.45
C ALA A 117 6.51 -0.51 2.25
N ALA A 118 5.23 -0.59 1.89
CA ALA A 118 4.77 -1.34 0.73
C ALA A 118 5.16 -0.66 -0.59
N ALA A 119 5.16 0.69 -0.64
CA ALA A 119 5.55 1.45 -1.82
C ALA A 119 7.05 1.35 -2.12
N PHE A 120 7.88 1.28 -1.08
CA PHE A 120 9.35 1.18 -1.21
C PHE A 120 9.88 -0.27 -1.19
N ASP A 121 8.98 -1.27 -1.18
CA ASP A 121 9.37 -2.67 -1.36
C ASP A 121 9.75 -2.91 -2.82
N CYS A 122 11.03 -3.22 -3.08
CA CYS A 122 11.54 -3.42 -4.44
C CYS A 122 11.25 -4.78 -5.02
N ASP A 123 10.84 -5.70 -4.20
CA ASP A 123 10.43 -7.01 -4.63
C ASP A 123 8.94 -6.97 -4.98
N ASN A 124 8.63 -6.88 -6.29
CA ASN A 124 7.26 -6.73 -6.81
C ASN A 124 6.44 -8.03 -6.70
N TRP A 125 6.44 -8.66 -5.54
CA TRP A 125 5.71 -9.91 -5.28
C TRP A 125 4.24 -9.69 -4.87
N ARG A 126 3.86 -8.45 -4.54
CA ARG A 126 2.50 -8.03 -4.18
C ARG A 126 2.17 -6.69 -4.82
N SER A 127 0.89 -6.32 -4.78
CA SER A 127 0.44 -4.99 -5.21
C SER A 127 1.11 -3.89 -4.40
N SER A 128 1.36 -2.75 -5.04
CA SER A 128 1.95 -1.58 -4.41
C SER A 128 0.96 -0.42 -4.36
N PRO A 129 0.97 0.40 -3.29
CA PRO A 129 0.17 1.63 -3.20
C PRO A 129 0.41 2.60 -4.36
N VAL A 130 1.59 2.53 -5.01
CA VAL A 130 1.92 3.37 -6.17
C VAL A 130 0.98 3.07 -7.34
N TYR A 131 0.72 1.79 -7.65
CA TYR A 131 -0.21 1.40 -8.71
C TYR A 131 -1.65 1.84 -8.42
N ASN A 132 -2.11 1.69 -7.18
CA ASN A 132 -3.42 2.18 -6.77
C ASN A 132 -3.56 3.69 -6.94
N SER A 133 -2.51 4.43 -6.61
CA SER A 133 -2.44 5.89 -6.77
C SER A 133 -2.47 6.31 -8.25
N ILE A 134 -1.73 5.62 -9.12
CA ILE A 134 -1.73 5.84 -10.56
C ILE A 134 -3.12 5.53 -11.12
N LEU A 135 -3.69 4.37 -10.78
CA LEU A 135 -5.02 3.95 -11.23
C LEU A 135 -6.09 4.99 -10.87
N LYS A 136 -6.09 5.46 -9.61
CA LYS A 136 -7.01 6.50 -9.16
C LYS A 136 -6.83 7.79 -9.95
N LYS A 137 -5.60 8.30 -10.05
CA LYS A 137 -5.28 9.55 -10.77
C LYS A 137 -5.71 9.48 -12.24
N THR A 138 -5.48 8.33 -12.89
CA THR A 138 -5.87 8.15 -14.29
C THR A 138 -7.39 8.06 -14.43
N ALA A 139 -8.08 7.37 -13.53
CA ALA A 139 -9.54 7.35 -13.50
C ALA A 139 -10.13 8.75 -13.29
N ASP A 140 -9.61 9.53 -12.32
CA ASP A 140 -10.03 10.91 -12.05
C ASP A 140 -9.81 11.83 -13.29
N LYS A 141 -8.68 11.69 -14.00
CA LYS A 141 -8.37 12.44 -15.25
C LYS A 141 -9.45 12.23 -16.32
N HIS A 142 -10.04 11.06 -16.36
CA HIS A 142 -11.04 10.68 -17.35
C HIS A 142 -12.48 10.75 -16.83
N ASP A 143 -12.74 11.26 -15.64
CA ASP A 143 -14.05 11.18 -14.97
C ASP A 143 -14.61 9.75 -14.94
N ALA A 144 -13.73 8.74 -14.87
CA ALA A 144 -14.09 7.35 -14.76
C ALA A 144 -14.38 6.97 -13.30
N ALA A 145 -15.26 6.01 -13.09
CA ALA A 145 -15.58 5.55 -11.75
C ALA A 145 -14.39 4.86 -11.09
N PHE A 146 -14.13 5.21 -9.83
CA PHE A 146 -13.12 4.57 -9.00
C PHE A 146 -13.73 3.99 -7.73
N PHE A 147 -13.32 2.78 -7.37
CA PHE A 147 -13.68 2.13 -6.12
C PHE A 147 -12.43 1.74 -5.34
N ASP A 148 -12.27 2.32 -4.14
CA ASP A 148 -11.11 2.05 -3.30
C ASP A 148 -11.33 0.81 -2.43
N LEU A 149 -11.06 -0.36 -3.00
CA LEU A 149 -11.13 -1.63 -2.29
C LEU A 149 -10.04 -1.72 -1.21
N HIS A 150 -8.86 -1.14 -1.47
CA HIS A 150 -7.77 -1.14 -0.49
C HIS A 150 -8.18 -0.40 0.78
N ALA A 151 -8.69 0.83 0.67
CA ALA A 151 -9.17 1.58 1.82
C ALA A 151 -10.30 0.85 2.56
N LEU A 152 -11.28 0.28 1.83
CA LEU A 152 -12.35 -0.51 2.44
C LEU A 152 -11.83 -1.66 3.31
N LEU A 153 -10.79 -2.35 2.86
CA LEU A 153 -10.20 -3.46 3.62
C LEU A 153 -9.34 -2.97 4.79
N GLN A 154 -8.63 -1.85 4.64
CA GLN A 154 -7.87 -1.25 5.74
C GLN A 154 -8.80 -0.76 6.88
N ASP A 155 -9.95 -0.19 6.58
CA ASP A 155 -10.96 0.21 7.58
C ASP A 155 -11.49 -0.98 8.39
N ASN A 156 -11.45 -2.19 7.81
CA ASN A 156 -11.85 -3.42 8.49
C ASN A 156 -10.69 -4.09 9.25
N ALA A 157 -9.42 -3.74 8.96
CA ALA A 157 -8.26 -4.33 9.60
C ALA A 157 -8.18 -4.06 11.11
N SER A 158 -8.80 -2.97 11.59
CA SER A 158 -8.95 -2.69 13.03
C SER A 158 -9.92 -3.62 13.73
N LYS A 159 -10.80 -4.31 12.98
CA LYS A 159 -11.88 -5.17 13.49
C LYS A 159 -11.53 -6.65 13.48
N GLY A 160 -10.42 -7.04 12.88
CA GLY A 160 -9.98 -8.42 12.81
C GLY A 160 -8.98 -8.70 11.71
N VAL A 161 -8.67 -9.98 11.52
CA VAL A 161 -7.78 -10.43 10.44
C VAL A 161 -8.51 -10.35 9.12
N VAL A 162 -8.03 -9.48 8.22
CA VAL A 162 -8.66 -9.24 6.91
C VAL A 162 -8.11 -10.18 5.84
N PHE A 163 -6.85 -10.53 5.92
CA PHE A 163 -6.17 -11.38 4.95
C PHE A 163 -6.02 -12.81 5.46
N MET A 164 -6.23 -13.78 4.57
CA MET A 164 -6.04 -15.20 4.83
C MET A 164 -4.55 -15.56 4.79
N ASP A 165 -3.81 -14.92 3.91
CA ASP A 165 -2.37 -15.03 3.75
C ASP A 165 -1.75 -13.66 3.42
N ASP A 166 -0.55 -13.65 2.87
CA ASP A 166 0.18 -12.42 2.55
C ASP A 166 -0.51 -11.58 1.46
N ILE A 167 -1.39 -12.15 0.65
CA ILE A 167 -1.96 -11.53 -0.55
C ILE A 167 -3.49 -11.55 -0.56
N TYR A 168 -4.11 -12.68 -0.19
CA TYR A 168 -5.53 -12.92 -0.40
C TYR A 168 -6.39 -12.51 0.79
N PRO A 169 -7.42 -11.66 0.58
CA PRO A 169 -8.42 -11.38 1.61
C PRO A 169 -9.20 -12.65 1.99
N GLN A 170 -9.69 -12.70 3.23
CA GLN A 170 -10.57 -13.78 3.70
C GLN A 170 -11.93 -13.75 2.97
N ASN A 171 -12.55 -14.93 2.81
CA ASN A 171 -13.83 -15.08 2.12
C ASN A 171 -14.93 -14.16 2.65
N LEU A 172 -14.99 -13.92 3.96
CA LEU A 172 -15.96 -13.01 4.58
C LEU A 172 -15.90 -11.59 4.00
N TYR A 173 -14.69 -11.11 3.68
CA TYR A 173 -14.50 -9.79 3.09
C TYR A 173 -14.74 -9.76 1.59
N LEU A 174 -14.58 -10.91 0.92
CA LEU A 174 -14.86 -11.03 -0.52
C LEU A 174 -16.36 -10.90 -0.81
N GLU A 175 -17.23 -11.52 -0.02
CA GLU A 175 -18.69 -11.38 -0.16
C GLU A 175 -19.14 -9.93 0.05
N LYS A 176 -18.70 -9.30 1.15
CA LYS A 176 -18.98 -7.88 1.43
C LYS A 176 -18.49 -6.97 0.31
N THR A 177 -17.30 -7.26 -0.21
CA THR A 177 -16.70 -6.51 -1.33
C THR A 177 -17.54 -6.67 -2.59
N ALA A 178 -17.93 -7.90 -2.95
CA ALA A 178 -18.75 -8.18 -4.12
C ALA A 178 -20.08 -7.42 -4.07
N ASN A 179 -20.76 -7.44 -2.92
CA ASN A 179 -22.01 -6.70 -2.72
C ASN A 179 -21.80 -5.18 -2.87
N THR A 180 -20.72 -4.64 -2.28
CA THR A 180 -20.40 -3.21 -2.40
C THR A 180 -20.09 -2.79 -3.83
N ILE A 181 -19.36 -3.64 -4.59
CA ILE A 181 -19.07 -3.42 -6.01
C ILE A 181 -20.36 -3.49 -6.83
N ALA A 182 -21.21 -4.49 -6.59
CA ALA A 182 -22.49 -4.63 -7.27
C ALA A 182 -23.39 -3.40 -7.07
N ASP A 183 -23.48 -2.88 -5.85
CA ASP A 183 -24.24 -1.65 -5.56
C ASP A 183 -23.62 -0.42 -6.24
N ARG A 184 -22.30 -0.36 -6.38
CA ARG A 184 -21.63 0.71 -7.11
C ARG A 184 -21.95 0.63 -8.61
N ILE A 185 -21.93 -0.57 -9.18
CA ILE A 185 -22.28 -0.80 -10.59
C ILE A 185 -23.75 -0.41 -10.84
N LYS A 186 -24.68 -0.83 -9.99
CA LYS A 186 -26.11 -0.44 -10.13
C LYS A 186 -26.26 1.10 -10.14
N LYS A 187 -25.57 1.80 -9.26
CA LYS A 187 -25.60 3.29 -9.23
C LYS A 187 -25.05 3.90 -10.52
N LEU A 188 -23.99 3.33 -11.09
CA LEU A 188 -23.40 3.80 -12.36
C LEU A 188 -24.35 3.58 -13.53
N LEU A 189 -25.06 2.44 -13.53
CA LEU A 189 -26.02 2.06 -14.56
C LEU A 189 -27.41 2.68 -14.35
N LYS A 190 -27.64 3.39 -13.24
CA LYS A 190 -28.94 3.95 -12.85
C LYS A 190 -30.06 2.89 -12.74
N LEU A 191 -29.70 1.68 -12.28
CA LEU A 191 -30.60 0.56 -12.04
C LEU A 191 -31.18 0.57 -10.61
#